data_6ea6f9e7fad85243fb3bb5941b32cfa5
#
_entry.id   6ea6f9e7fad85243fb3bb5941b32cfa5
#
_cell.length_a   1.000
_cell.length_b   1.000
_cell.length_c   1.000
_cell.angle_alpha   90.00
_cell.angle_beta   90.00
_cell.angle_gamma   90.00
#
_symmetry.space_group_name_H-M   'P 1'
#
loop_
_entity.id
_entity.type
_entity.pdbx_description
1 polymer ?
#
loop_
_entity_poly.entity_id
_entity_poly.type
_entity_poly.pdbx_seq_one_letter_code
_entity_poly.pdbx_strand_id
1 'polypeptide(L)'
;MSKKMSFFQSTIVRTVFGGFLLIILPLTTLSSFCLSWGAEHLQDEMTRSYYSSAKIVSESLSDSLLTLQNTAATYLLDDECIRLSAVSAAEPNYFSLARFHSRIRQQFLSSFLEADMTCVFPAQQLAVSTKNGVEHLSRYPLLSDLEELGRSQPAWALRPSYRDPEKQCLSIAIGY
;
A
#
# COMPACT_ATOMS: atom_id res chain seq x y z
N MET A 1 75.47 -39.15 14.89
CA MET A 1 74.39 -38.75 15.82
C MET A 1 73.22 -37.94 15.24
N SER A 2 73.32 -37.37 14.10
CA SER A 2 72.32 -36.49 13.43
C SER A 2 71.02 -37.16 12.96
N LYS A 3 71.06 -38.40 12.46
CA LYS A 3 69.87 -39.09 11.91
C LYS A 3 68.78 -39.49 12.95
N LYS A 4 69.18 -39.77 14.18
CA LYS A 4 68.21 -40.15 15.26
C LYS A 4 67.41 -38.95 15.75
N MET A 5 67.95 -37.74 15.73
CA MET A 5 67.29 -36.55 16.16
C MET A 5 66.17 -36.12 15.15
N SER A 6 66.40 -36.30 13.84
CA SER A 6 65.37 -35.98 12.83
C SER A 6 64.18 -36.95 12.87
N PHE A 7 64.39 -38.20 13.23
CA PHE A 7 63.28 -39.17 13.35
C PHE A 7 62.41 -38.93 14.57
N PHE A 8 63.02 -38.55 15.70
CA PHE A 8 62.28 -38.22 16.93
C PHE A 8 61.45 -36.89 16.77
N GLN A 9 62.04 -35.89 16.13
CA GLN A 9 61.33 -34.65 15.79
C GLN A 9 60.15 -34.92 14.83
N SER A 10 60.30 -35.76 13.84
CA SER A 10 59.22 -36.17 12.93
C SER A 10 58.05 -36.87 13.63
N THR A 11 58.37 -37.71 14.63
CA THR A 11 57.33 -38.48 15.39
C THR A 11 56.55 -37.55 16.33
N ILE A 12 57.24 -36.65 17.05
CA ILE A 12 56.61 -35.69 17.95
C ILE A 12 55.70 -34.74 17.15
N VAL A 13 56.20 -34.22 16.04
CA VAL A 13 55.43 -33.32 15.16
C VAL A 13 54.18 -34.04 14.60
N ARG A 14 54.31 -35.28 14.19
CA ARG A 14 53.13 -36.07 13.72
C ARG A 14 52.10 -36.31 14.82
N THR A 15 52.54 -36.59 16.06
CA THR A 15 51.63 -36.85 17.17
C THR A 15 50.92 -35.56 17.60
N VAL A 16 51.62 -34.43 17.68
CA VAL A 16 51.05 -33.13 18.00
C VAL A 16 50.10 -32.65 16.91
N PHE A 17 50.50 -32.77 15.64
CA PHE A 17 49.64 -32.41 14.49
C PHE A 17 48.40 -33.30 14.41
N GLY A 18 48.54 -34.61 14.63
CA GLY A 18 47.40 -35.55 14.65
C GLY A 18 46.41 -35.24 15.78
N GLY A 19 46.90 -34.93 16.99
CA GLY A 19 46.09 -34.53 18.13
C GLY A 19 45.35 -33.20 17.86
N PHE A 20 46.06 -32.24 17.27
CA PHE A 20 45.47 -30.93 16.88
C PHE A 20 44.37 -31.10 15.83
N LEU A 21 44.61 -31.94 14.82
CA LEU A 21 43.66 -32.22 13.74
C LEU A 21 42.41 -32.96 14.27
N LEU A 22 42.61 -33.85 15.25
CA LEU A 22 41.54 -34.60 15.88
C LEU A 22 40.59 -33.73 16.73
N ILE A 23 41.05 -32.57 17.21
CA ILE A 23 40.24 -31.63 17.99
C ILE A 23 39.61 -30.58 17.03
N ILE A 24 40.38 -30.05 16.08
CA ILE A 24 39.90 -28.97 15.21
C ILE A 24 38.87 -29.44 14.19
N LEU A 25 39.04 -30.66 13.64
CA LEU A 25 38.15 -31.19 12.63
C LEU A 25 36.70 -31.35 13.13
N PRO A 26 36.42 -31.96 14.30
CA PRO A 26 35.06 -32.02 14.82
C PRO A 26 34.53 -30.64 15.25
N LEU A 27 35.41 -29.73 15.75
CA LEU A 27 34.98 -28.40 16.15
C LEU A 27 34.56 -27.55 14.93
N THR A 28 35.31 -27.63 13.85
CA THR A 28 34.97 -26.90 12.62
C THR A 28 33.74 -27.48 11.92
N THR A 29 33.57 -28.80 11.92
CA THR A 29 32.36 -29.43 11.36
C THR A 29 31.13 -29.09 12.20
N LEU A 30 31.21 -29.13 13.54
CA LEU A 30 30.12 -28.76 14.41
C LEU A 30 29.75 -27.26 14.23
N SER A 31 30.75 -26.40 14.21
CA SER A 31 30.54 -24.95 13.98
C SER A 31 29.89 -24.67 12.63
N SER A 32 30.35 -25.32 11.55
CA SER A 32 29.77 -25.20 10.22
C SER A 32 28.33 -25.68 10.17
N PHE A 33 28.05 -26.79 10.84
CA PHE A 33 26.68 -27.33 10.95
C PHE A 33 25.75 -26.38 11.71
N CYS A 34 26.17 -25.87 12.86
CA CYS A 34 25.39 -24.90 13.63
C CYS A 34 25.12 -23.60 12.87
N LEU A 35 26.12 -23.10 12.13
CA LEU A 35 25.95 -21.89 11.30
C LEU A 35 24.99 -22.14 10.15
N SER A 36 25.11 -23.26 9.45
CA SER A 36 24.24 -23.62 8.35
C SER A 36 22.78 -23.80 8.81
N TRP A 37 22.59 -24.58 9.87
CA TRP A 37 21.26 -24.81 10.45
C TRP A 37 20.64 -23.53 11.01
N GLY A 38 21.44 -22.70 11.71
CA GLY A 38 20.99 -21.40 12.22
C GLY A 38 20.59 -20.45 11.11
N ALA A 39 21.37 -20.39 10.01
CA ALA A 39 21.07 -19.53 8.86
C ALA A 39 19.76 -19.97 8.17
N GLU A 40 19.56 -21.27 7.97
CA GLU A 40 18.35 -21.83 7.36
C GLU A 40 17.11 -21.53 8.21
N HIS A 41 17.21 -21.78 9.52
CA HIS A 41 16.10 -21.48 10.45
C HIS A 41 15.77 -19.99 10.54
N LEU A 42 16.79 -19.13 10.53
CA LEU A 42 16.60 -17.69 10.53
C LEU A 42 15.93 -17.19 9.23
N GLN A 43 16.32 -17.76 8.10
CA GLN A 43 15.74 -17.43 6.81
C GLN A 43 14.26 -17.81 6.73
N ASP A 44 13.89 -18.98 7.23
CA ASP A 44 12.52 -19.45 7.29
C ASP A 44 11.66 -18.58 8.20
N GLU A 45 12.17 -18.22 9.38
CA GLU A 45 11.47 -17.36 10.33
C GLU A 45 11.30 -15.94 9.79
N MET A 46 12.32 -15.36 9.15
CA MET A 46 12.24 -14.09 8.48
C MET A 46 11.20 -14.11 7.34
N THR A 47 11.23 -15.13 6.49
CA THR A 47 10.28 -15.29 5.39
C THR A 47 8.86 -15.39 5.92
N ARG A 48 8.62 -16.15 6.95
CA ARG A 48 7.31 -16.29 7.60
C ARG A 48 6.84 -14.98 8.23
N SER A 49 7.75 -14.23 8.87
CA SER A 49 7.47 -12.93 9.47
C SER A 49 7.10 -11.90 8.40
N TYR A 50 7.86 -11.83 7.29
CA TYR A 50 7.56 -10.95 6.17
C TYR A 50 6.21 -11.27 5.53
N TYR A 51 5.93 -12.56 5.31
CA TYR A 51 4.64 -12.97 4.75
C TYR A 51 3.47 -12.60 5.66
N SER A 52 3.60 -12.83 6.96
CA SER A 52 2.59 -12.43 7.95
C SER A 52 2.37 -10.92 7.97
N SER A 53 3.44 -10.14 7.96
CA SER A 53 3.37 -8.68 7.93
C SER A 53 2.73 -8.17 6.63
N ALA A 54 3.13 -8.72 5.49
CA ALA A 54 2.54 -8.37 4.20
C ALA A 54 1.05 -8.70 4.13
N LYS A 55 0.63 -9.82 4.71
CA LYS A 55 -0.77 -10.22 4.81
C LYS A 55 -1.58 -9.23 5.64
N ILE A 56 -1.09 -8.85 6.82
CA ILE A 56 -1.75 -7.87 7.70
C ILE A 56 -1.91 -6.52 6.99
N VAL A 57 -0.86 -6.05 6.31
CA VAL A 57 -0.92 -4.80 5.54
C VAL A 57 -1.94 -4.89 4.41
N SER A 58 -1.96 -6.01 3.69
CA SER A 58 -2.92 -6.24 2.59
C SER A 58 -4.37 -6.27 3.10
N GLU A 59 -4.63 -6.94 4.20
CA GLU A 59 -5.96 -6.99 4.82
C GLU A 59 -6.38 -5.60 5.30
N SER A 60 -5.52 -4.88 6.00
CA SER A 60 -5.79 -3.50 6.47
C SER A 60 -6.04 -2.54 5.32
N LEU A 61 -5.29 -2.67 4.21
CA LEU A 61 -5.53 -1.87 3.01
C LEU A 61 -6.88 -2.19 2.38
N SER A 62 -7.22 -3.48 2.25
CA SER A 62 -8.51 -3.92 1.71
C SER A 62 -9.68 -3.37 2.52
N ASP A 63 -9.62 -3.46 3.84
CA ASP A 63 -10.66 -2.94 4.75
C ASP A 63 -10.78 -1.41 4.64
N SER A 64 -9.66 -0.71 4.51
CA SER A 64 -9.64 0.74 4.33
C SER A 64 -10.28 1.16 3.00
N LEU A 65 -9.97 0.43 1.91
CA LEU A 65 -10.57 0.68 0.59
C LEU A 65 -12.07 0.41 0.59
N LEU A 66 -12.50 -0.67 1.24
CA LEU A 66 -13.93 -0.99 1.38
C LEU A 66 -14.67 0.09 2.19
N THR A 67 -14.05 0.58 3.25
CA THR A 67 -14.60 1.68 4.06
C THR A 67 -14.75 2.95 3.25
N LEU A 68 -13.75 3.32 2.44
CA LEU A 68 -13.81 4.47 1.54
C LEU A 68 -14.92 4.31 0.50
N GLN A 69 -15.04 3.13 -0.10
CA GLN A 69 -16.09 2.83 -1.07
C GLN A 69 -17.48 2.96 -0.44
N ASN A 70 -17.70 2.38 0.72
CA ASN A 70 -18.99 2.45 1.43
C ASN A 70 -19.31 3.89 1.84
N THR A 71 -18.30 4.64 2.28
CA THR A 71 -18.47 6.06 2.62
C THR A 71 -18.89 6.87 1.39
N ALA A 72 -18.21 6.68 0.26
CA ALA A 72 -18.56 7.36 -0.98
C ALA A 72 -19.98 6.99 -1.46
N ALA A 73 -20.35 5.70 -1.40
CA ALA A 73 -21.71 5.25 -1.74
C ALA A 73 -22.78 5.86 -0.82
N THR A 74 -22.49 6.01 0.48
CA THR A 74 -23.40 6.66 1.43
C THR A 74 -23.64 8.11 1.06
N TYR A 75 -22.63 8.84 0.60
CA TYR A 75 -22.79 10.22 0.14
C TYR A 75 -23.63 10.36 -1.12
N LEU A 76 -23.60 9.39 -2.03
CA LEU A 76 -24.49 9.39 -3.20
C LEU A 76 -25.97 9.31 -2.82
N LEU A 77 -26.29 8.60 -1.74
CA LEU A 77 -27.64 8.44 -1.21
C LEU A 77 -28.03 9.54 -0.23
N ASP A 78 -27.16 10.49 0.04
CA ASP A 78 -27.42 11.60 0.97
C ASP A 78 -28.40 12.59 0.36
N ASP A 79 -29.44 12.98 1.13
CA ASP A 79 -30.48 13.90 0.68
C ASP A 79 -29.95 15.25 0.21
N GLU A 80 -28.82 15.71 0.74
CA GLU A 80 -28.20 16.98 0.32
C GLU A 80 -27.51 16.79 -1.04
N CYS A 81 -26.83 15.66 -1.27
CA CYS A 81 -26.25 15.34 -2.55
C CYS A 81 -27.32 15.22 -3.65
N ILE A 82 -28.41 14.51 -3.35
CA ILE A 82 -29.56 14.36 -4.26
C ILE A 82 -30.19 15.73 -4.58
N ARG A 83 -30.40 16.57 -3.59
CA ARG A 83 -30.93 17.95 -3.81
C ARG A 83 -29.98 18.79 -4.63
N LEU A 84 -28.69 18.72 -4.37
CA LEU A 84 -27.69 19.45 -5.15
C LEU A 84 -27.64 18.96 -6.61
N SER A 85 -27.81 17.66 -6.85
CA SER A 85 -27.81 17.12 -8.22
C SER A 85 -29.03 17.55 -9.03
N ALA A 86 -30.16 17.88 -8.38
CA ALA A 86 -31.38 18.32 -9.03
C ALA A 86 -31.42 19.83 -9.35
N VAL A 87 -30.47 20.62 -8.82
CA VAL A 87 -30.41 22.08 -9.05
C VAL A 87 -29.80 22.36 -10.44
N SER A 88 -30.42 23.24 -11.19
CA SER A 88 -29.96 23.68 -12.51
C SER A 88 -28.74 24.59 -12.45
N ALA A 89 -27.94 24.60 -13.51
CA ALA A 89 -26.79 25.50 -13.68
C ALA A 89 -27.14 27.01 -13.62
N ALA A 90 -28.40 27.37 -13.84
CA ALA A 90 -28.84 28.75 -13.84
C ALA A 90 -28.73 29.49 -12.49
N GLU A 91 -28.84 28.71 -11.38
CA GLU A 91 -28.73 29.28 -10.01
C GLU A 91 -27.98 28.29 -9.08
N PRO A 92 -26.67 28.16 -9.21
CA PRO A 92 -25.91 27.27 -8.33
C PRO A 92 -25.93 27.79 -6.89
N ASN A 93 -26.37 26.95 -5.97
CA ASN A 93 -26.39 27.32 -4.54
C ASN A 93 -25.01 27.10 -3.93
N TYR A 94 -24.11 28.07 -4.09
CA TYR A 94 -22.73 27.99 -3.59
C TYR A 94 -22.64 27.81 -2.08
N PHE A 95 -23.61 28.31 -1.31
CA PHE A 95 -23.63 28.11 0.15
C PHE A 95 -23.86 26.63 0.50
N SER A 96 -24.81 25.98 -0.14
CA SER A 96 -25.06 24.54 0.04
C SER A 96 -23.89 23.69 -0.43
N LEU A 97 -23.26 24.06 -1.56
CA LEU A 97 -22.05 23.39 -2.06
C LEU A 97 -20.88 23.52 -1.09
N ALA A 98 -20.66 24.72 -0.52
CA ALA A 98 -19.61 24.95 0.48
C ALA A 98 -19.85 24.17 1.77
N ARG A 99 -21.10 24.08 2.21
CA ARG A 99 -21.50 23.28 3.38
C ARG A 99 -21.28 21.79 3.12
N PHE A 100 -21.70 21.29 1.97
CA PHE A 100 -21.47 19.92 1.54
C PHE A 100 -19.97 19.60 1.47
N HIS A 101 -19.16 20.48 0.85
CA HIS A 101 -17.71 20.37 0.84
C HIS A 101 -17.13 20.24 2.25
N SER A 102 -17.51 21.12 3.18
CA SER A 102 -17.00 21.09 4.56
C SER A 102 -17.29 19.75 5.24
N ARG A 103 -18.47 19.17 5.00
CA ARG A 103 -18.89 17.90 5.56
C ARG A 103 -18.09 16.73 5.00
N ILE A 104 -17.97 16.61 3.69
CA ILE A 104 -17.18 15.53 3.08
C ILE A 104 -15.70 15.64 3.45
N ARG A 105 -15.16 16.87 3.47
CA ARG A 105 -13.78 17.10 3.88
C ARG A 105 -13.49 16.64 5.31
N GLN A 106 -14.36 16.99 6.25
CA GLN A 106 -14.17 16.61 7.65
C GLN A 106 -14.12 15.08 7.81
N GLN A 107 -14.95 14.34 7.10
CA GLN A 107 -15.00 12.89 7.18
C GLN A 107 -13.82 12.22 6.50
N PHE A 108 -13.37 12.73 5.36
CA PHE A 108 -12.22 12.17 4.65
C PHE A 108 -10.86 12.53 5.26
N LEU A 109 -10.74 13.69 5.94
CA LEU A 109 -9.53 14.04 6.67
C LEU A 109 -9.21 13.10 7.84
N SER A 110 -10.20 12.40 8.37
CA SER A 110 -10.02 11.42 9.44
C SER A 110 -9.63 10.02 8.92
N SER A 111 -9.58 9.81 7.61
CA SER A 111 -9.21 8.51 7.06
C SER A 111 -7.69 8.30 7.09
N PHE A 112 -7.28 7.07 7.39
CA PHE A 112 -5.85 6.67 7.41
C PHE A 112 -5.15 6.80 6.05
N LEU A 113 -5.92 6.73 4.97
CA LEU A 113 -5.42 6.93 3.61
C LEU A 113 -5.62 8.39 3.21
N GLU A 114 -4.64 8.99 2.57
CA GLU A 114 -4.78 10.30 1.90
C GLU A 114 -5.74 10.16 0.70
N ALA A 115 -7.03 10.02 1.00
CA ALA A 115 -8.05 9.91 -0.01
C ALA A 115 -8.57 11.29 -0.41
N ASP A 116 -8.85 11.45 -1.70
CA ASP A 116 -9.60 12.59 -2.23
C ASP A 116 -10.92 12.08 -2.81
N MET A 117 -12.01 12.64 -2.34
CA MET A 117 -13.34 12.38 -2.88
C MET A 117 -13.76 13.57 -3.75
N THR A 118 -14.16 13.31 -4.98
CA THR A 118 -14.70 14.31 -5.88
C THR A 118 -16.12 13.94 -6.26
N CYS A 119 -17.08 14.77 -5.88
CA CYS A 119 -18.48 14.65 -6.28
C CYS A 119 -18.70 15.54 -7.51
N VAL A 120 -19.26 14.96 -8.55
CA VAL A 120 -19.52 15.67 -9.81
C VAL A 120 -21.02 15.95 -9.97
N PHE A 121 -21.35 17.19 -10.26
CA PHE A 121 -22.70 17.66 -10.51
C PHE A 121 -22.81 18.14 -11.97
N PRO A 122 -23.09 17.24 -12.92
CA PRO A 122 -23.05 17.58 -14.35
C PRO A 122 -24.07 18.65 -14.72
N ALA A 123 -25.26 18.63 -14.13
CA ALA A 123 -26.31 19.62 -14.36
C ALA A 123 -25.87 21.06 -13.99
N GLN A 124 -24.98 21.19 -13.03
CA GLN A 124 -24.44 22.48 -12.58
C GLN A 124 -23.08 22.83 -13.21
N GLN A 125 -22.48 21.91 -13.97
CA GLN A 125 -21.11 22.01 -14.48
C GLN A 125 -20.08 22.25 -13.37
N LEU A 126 -20.30 21.68 -12.18
CA LEU A 126 -19.47 21.84 -10.98
C LEU A 126 -18.98 20.50 -10.47
N ALA A 127 -17.81 20.55 -9.84
CA ALA A 127 -17.25 19.45 -9.08
C ALA A 127 -16.89 19.92 -7.67
N VAL A 128 -17.14 19.09 -6.66
CA VAL A 128 -16.80 19.35 -5.25
C VAL A 128 -15.78 18.31 -4.81
N SER A 129 -14.54 18.73 -4.60
CA SER A 129 -13.43 17.88 -4.17
C SER A 129 -13.06 18.18 -2.72
N THR A 130 -12.74 17.15 -1.95
CA THR A 130 -12.29 17.28 -0.57
C THR A 130 -11.00 18.09 -0.42
N LYS A 131 -10.13 18.07 -1.44
CA LYS A 131 -8.86 18.83 -1.45
C LYS A 131 -9.00 20.23 -2.05
N ASN A 132 -9.80 20.38 -3.10
CA ASN A 132 -9.80 21.57 -3.93
C ASN A 132 -11.03 22.47 -3.75
N GLY A 133 -12.03 22.00 -3.00
CA GLY A 133 -13.28 22.72 -2.82
C GLY A 133 -14.22 22.61 -4.01
N VAL A 134 -14.93 23.70 -4.31
CA VAL A 134 -15.88 23.79 -5.43
C VAL A 134 -15.19 24.37 -6.64
N GLU A 135 -15.12 23.61 -7.72
CA GLU A 135 -14.47 24.02 -8.98
C GLU A 135 -15.40 23.77 -10.18
N HIS A 136 -15.15 24.49 -11.27
CA HIS A 136 -15.86 24.26 -12.51
C HIS A 136 -15.37 22.97 -13.18
N LEU A 137 -16.30 22.22 -13.79
CA LEU A 137 -16.05 20.90 -14.38
C LEU A 137 -14.99 20.93 -15.50
N SER A 138 -14.85 22.08 -16.19
CA SER A 138 -13.83 22.25 -17.24
C SER A 138 -12.38 22.11 -16.75
N ARG A 139 -12.14 22.13 -15.44
CA ARG A 139 -10.81 21.89 -14.85
C ARG A 139 -10.47 20.40 -14.72
N TYR A 140 -11.39 19.53 -15.04
CA TYR A 140 -11.27 18.09 -14.93
C TYR A 140 -11.43 17.43 -16.31
N PRO A 141 -10.42 17.51 -17.20
CA PRO A 141 -10.53 17.07 -18.59
C PRO A 141 -10.84 15.59 -18.77
N LEU A 142 -10.50 14.75 -17.77
CA LEU A 142 -10.75 13.30 -17.80
C LEU A 142 -12.15 12.91 -17.31
N LEU A 143 -13.00 13.89 -16.95
CA LEU A 143 -14.37 13.61 -16.51
C LEU A 143 -15.34 13.33 -17.66
N SER A 144 -14.95 13.59 -18.91
CA SER A 144 -15.74 13.16 -20.09
C SER A 144 -16.02 11.65 -20.12
N ASP A 145 -15.13 10.86 -19.52
CA ASP A 145 -15.25 9.41 -19.46
C ASP A 145 -16.11 8.94 -18.29
N LEU A 146 -16.58 9.83 -17.43
CA LEU A 146 -17.38 9.48 -16.22
C LEU A 146 -18.76 8.94 -16.54
N GLU A 147 -19.37 9.31 -17.66
CA GLU A 147 -20.65 8.71 -18.07
C GLU A 147 -20.49 7.22 -18.36
N GLU A 148 -19.35 6.84 -18.91
CA GLU A 148 -19.00 5.44 -19.17
C GLU A 148 -18.67 4.70 -17.87
N LEU A 149 -17.96 5.37 -16.95
CA LEU A 149 -17.57 4.85 -15.64
C LEU A 149 -18.75 4.68 -14.68
N GLY A 150 -19.72 5.60 -14.69
CA GLY A 150 -20.90 5.52 -13.82
C GLY A 150 -21.87 4.38 -14.21
N ARG A 151 -21.76 3.83 -15.42
CA ARG A 151 -22.55 2.70 -15.89
C ARG A 151 -21.90 1.35 -15.61
N SER A 152 -20.62 1.33 -15.25
CA SER A 152 -19.90 0.11 -14.90
C SER A 152 -20.05 -0.22 -13.42
N GLN A 153 -19.87 -1.51 -13.06
CA GLN A 153 -19.83 -1.88 -11.66
C GLN A 153 -18.65 -1.17 -10.96
N PRO A 154 -18.84 -0.64 -9.74
CA PRO A 154 -17.77 0.02 -9.02
C PRO A 154 -16.58 -0.92 -8.84
N ALA A 155 -15.43 -0.56 -9.39
CA ALA A 155 -14.19 -1.32 -9.25
C ALA A 155 -13.01 -0.39 -9.02
N TRP A 156 -12.13 -0.79 -8.11
CA TRP A 156 -10.87 -0.09 -7.91
C TRP A 156 -9.95 -0.30 -9.11
N ALA A 157 -9.46 0.78 -9.66
CA ALA A 157 -8.53 0.75 -10.78
C ALA A 157 -7.44 1.80 -10.63
N LEU A 158 -6.25 1.48 -11.14
CA LEU A 158 -5.18 2.46 -11.26
C LEU A 158 -5.47 3.34 -12.48
N ARG A 159 -5.63 4.64 -12.25
CA ARG A 159 -5.99 5.62 -13.30
C ARG A 159 -5.13 6.86 -13.18
N PRO A 160 -4.96 7.62 -14.27
CA PRO A 160 -4.38 8.95 -14.19
C PRO A 160 -5.18 9.83 -13.23
N SER A 161 -4.50 10.68 -12.49
CA SER A 161 -5.17 11.67 -11.63
C SER A 161 -5.95 12.66 -12.52
N TYR A 162 -7.17 12.99 -12.14
CA TYR A 162 -8.00 13.93 -12.87
C TYR A 162 -7.35 15.32 -13.05
N ARG A 163 -6.46 15.68 -12.13
CA ARG A 163 -5.81 17.00 -12.12
C ARG A 163 -4.40 16.97 -12.70
N ASP A 164 -3.71 15.87 -12.57
CA ASP A 164 -2.34 15.67 -13.01
C ASP A 164 -2.23 14.33 -13.73
N PRO A 165 -2.41 14.30 -15.06
CA PRO A 165 -2.41 13.07 -15.84
C PRO A 165 -1.11 12.28 -15.77
N GLU A 166 0.01 12.90 -15.37
CA GLU A 166 1.28 12.22 -15.19
C GLU A 166 1.33 11.39 -13.90
N LYS A 167 0.46 11.70 -12.93
CA LYS A 167 0.35 10.94 -11.68
C LYS A 167 -0.74 9.90 -11.77
N GLN A 168 -0.40 8.69 -11.38
CA GLN A 168 -1.37 7.62 -11.23
C GLN A 168 -1.91 7.56 -9.80
N CYS A 169 -3.20 7.34 -9.67
CA CYS A 169 -3.87 7.13 -8.39
C CYS A 169 -4.78 5.89 -8.45
N LEU A 170 -4.92 5.23 -7.32
CA LEU A 170 -5.93 4.19 -7.16
C LEU A 170 -7.28 4.89 -6.98
N SER A 171 -8.22 4.65 -7.88
CA SER A 171 -9.51 5.32 -7.91
C SER A 171 -10.66 4.36 -8.12
N ILE A 172 -11.81 4.73 -7.61
CA ILE A 172 -13.09 4.09 -7.87
C ILE A 172 -14.08 5.16 -8.34
N ALA A 173 -14.86 4.86 -9.36
CA ALA A 173 -15.99 5.67 -9.76
C ALA A 173 -17.29 4.95 -9.33
N ILE A 174 -18.18 5.68 -8.68
CA ILE A 174 -19.48 5.20 -8.25
C ILE A 174 -20.52 6.13 -8.87
N GLY A 175 -21.37 5.62 -9.72
CA GLY A 175 -22.43 6.36 -10.40
C GLY A 175 -23.80 6.03 -9.82
N TYR A 176 -24.76 6.90 -10.10
CA TYR A 176 -26.16 6.73 -9.79
C TYR A 176 -26.94 6.49 -11.06
#